data_4b5bbbf3f662242288f514fe6ede4f8f
#
_entry.id   4b5bbbf3f662242288f514fe6ede4f8f
#
_cell.length_a   1.000
_cell.length_b   1.000
_cell.length_c   1.000
_cell.angle_alpha   90.00
_cell.angle_beta   90.00
_cell.angle_gamma   90.00
#
_symmetry.space_group_name_H-M   'P 1'
#
loop_
_entity.id
_entity.type
_entity.pdbx_description
1 polymer ?
#
loop_
_entity_poly.entity_id
_entity_poly.type
_entity_poly.pdbx_seq_one_letter_code
_entity_poly.pdbx_strand_id
1 'polypeptide(L)'
;LNRPKYEEARDLLLSLVRPGETENVPLEESAGRVLAQKLYAAENVPAFDRSPYDGYALRAADVKDASRKVPVTLRVLEEIPAGSAPTQRVTAGTASRVMTGAPIPEGADTVIMFERTEFTETSVTLFAPVRLGDNVVCAGEDIRAGALLVPAGTRIDAALAGSLAAQGVTEPLVYKKPRIAVLSTGT
;
A
#
# COMPACT_ATOMS: atom_id res chain seq x y z
N LEU A 1 -56.07 11.00 -19.30
CA LEU A 1 -54.70 11.12 -18.76
C LEU A 1 -53.96 9.83 -19.04
N ASN A 2 -52.99 9.88 -19.95
CA ASN A 2 -52.14 8.75 -20.26
C ASN A 2 -51.33 8.40 -19.01
N ARG A 3 -51.55 7.25 -18.40
CA ARG A 3 -50.76 6.83 -17.21
C ARG A 3 -49.45 6.24 -17.73
N PRO A 4 -48.32 6.79 -17.34
CA PRO A 4 -47.02 6.24 -17.76
C PRO A 4 -46.87 4.81 -17.20
N LYS A 5 -46.19 3.93 -17.93
CA LYS A 5 -45.76 2.64 -17.41
C LYS A 5 -44.75 2.85 -16.28
N TYR A 6 -44.57 1.84 -15.42
CA TYR A 6 -43.65 1.91 -14.26
C TYR A 6 -42.23 2.35 -14.68
N GLU A 7 -41.71 1.74 -15.74
CA GLU A 7 -40.37 2.01 -16.24
C GLU A 7 -40.24 3.46 -16.74
N GLU A 8 -41.23 3.96 -17.47
CA GLU A 8 -41.26 5.34 -17.96
C GLU A 8 -41.30 6.33 -16.80
N ALA A 9 -42.13 6.04 -15.79
CA ALA A 9 -42.24 6.90 -14.60
C ALA A 9 -40.94 6.90 -13.79
N ARG A 10 -40.33 5.75 -13.59
CA ARG A 10 -39.03 5.61 -12.92
C ARG A 10 -37.95 6.39 -13.65
N ASP A 11 -37.81 6.20 -14.96
CA ASP A 11 -36.77 6.84 -15.77
C ASP A 11 -36.97 8.35 -15.82
N LEU A 12 -38.20 8.83 -15.88
CA LEU A 12 -38.53 10.26 -15.75
C LEU A 12 -38.08 10.80 -14.39
N LEU A 13 -38.40 10.11 -13.28
CA LEU A 13 -37.99 10.55 -11.95
C LEU A 13 -36.47 10.57 -11.82
N LEU A 14 -35.78 9.55 -12.29
CA LEU A 14 -34.31 9.48 -12.25
C LEU A 14 -33.68 10.58 -13.09
N SER A 15 -34.29 10.97 -14.20
CA SER A 15 -33.78 12.09 -15.05
C SER A 15 -33.83 13.44 -14.35
N LEU A 16 -34.69 13.60 -13.36
CA LEU A 16 -34.85 14.82 -12.58
C LEU A 16 -33.93 14.88 -11.36
N VAL A 17 -33.39 13.75 -10.94
CA VAL A 17 -32.47 13.69 -9.79
C VAL A 17 -31.15 14.39 -10.14
N ARG A 18 -30.68 15.20 -9.23
CA ARG A 18 -29.37 15.87 -9.30
C ARG A 18 -28.60 15.54 -8.02
N PRO A 19 -27.26 15.45 -8.09
CA PRO A 19 -26.44 15.35 -6.88
C PRO A 19 -26.79 16.48 -5.91
N GLY A 20 -26.90 16.15 -4.63
CA GLY A 20 -27.17 17.12 -3.57
C GLY A 20 -25.94 17.98 -3.27
N GLU A 21 -26.10 18.86 -2.26
CA GLU A 21 -25.00 19.63 -1.69
C GLU A 21 -23.96 18.71 -1.06
N THR A 22 -22.74 19.22 -0.89
CA THR A 22 -21.61 18.52 -0.30
C THR A 22 -21.23 19.10 1.05
N GLU A 23 -20.53 18.32 1.86
CA GLU A 23 -19.96 18.71 3.15
C GLU A 23 -18.73 17.87 3.46
N ASN A 24 -17.78 18.43 4.21
CA ASN A 24 -16.72 17.64 4.82
C ASN A 24 -17.24 17.04 6.13
N VAL A 25 -16.90 15.79 6.38
CA VAL A 25 -17.23 15.11 7.64
C VAL A 25 -16.00 14.43 8.19
N PRO A 26 -15.84 14.33 9.53
CA PRO A 26 -14.79 13.51 10.11
C PRO A 26 -14.84 12.08 9.56
N LEU A 27 -13.67 11.46 9.33
CA LEU A 27 -13.59 10.13 8.72
C LEU A 27 -14.38 9.08 9.51
N GLU A 28 -14.39 9.18 10.83
CA GLU A 28 -15.16 8.30 11.73
C GLU A 28 -16.69 8.42 11.54
N GLU A 29 -17.17 9.55 11.02
CA GLU A 29 -18.58 9.79 10.71
C GLU A 29 -18.93 9.52 9.23
N SER A 30 -17.92 9.18 8.43
CA SER A 30 -18.07 9.03 6.98
C SER A 30 -18.70 7.70 6.54
N ALA A 31 -18.78 6.70 7.41
CA ALA A 31 -19.34 5.39 7.08
C ALA A 31 -20.78 5.49 6.57
N GLY A 32 -21.04 4.88 5.43
CA GLY A 32 -22.35 4.93 4.75
C GLY A 32 -22.61 6.19 3.94
N ARG A 33 -21.72 7.19 4.00
CA ARG A 33 -21.78 8.40 3.15
C ARG A 33 -21.26 8.09 1.74
N VAL A 34 -21.54 8.96 0.81
CA VAL A 34 -21.12 8.86 -0.60
C VAL A 34 -20.11 9.96 -0.90
N LEU A 35 -18.93 9.58 -1.40
CA LEU A 35 -17.88 10.53 -1.79
C LEU A 35 -18.35 11.46 -2.90
N ALA A 36 -18.10 12.76 -2.72
CA ALA A 36 -18.42 13.78 -3.70
C ALA A 36 -17.21 14.16 -4.59
N GLN A 37 -16.04 13.64 -4.29
CA GLN A 37 -14.81 13.89 -5.04
C GLN A 37 -14.04 12.60 -5.34
N LYS A 38 -13.19 12.67 -6.35
CA LYS A 38 -12.17 11.63 -6.58
C LYS A 38 -11.09 11.78 -5.53
N LEU A 39 -10.62 10.67 -4.98
CA LEU A 39 -9.48 10.65 -4.08
C LEU A 39 -8.30 9.94 -4.74
N TYR A 40 -7.13 10.54 -4.61
CA TYR A 40 -5.88 10.03 -5.15
C TYR A 40 -4.95 9.69 -3.99
N ALA A 41 -4.09 8.70 -4.19
CA ALA A 41 -3.10 8.31 -3.20
C ALA A 41 -2.12 9.47 -2.93
N ALA A 42 -1.97 9.84 -1.67
CA ALA A 42 -1.02 10.86 -1.25
C ALA A 42 0.41 10.31 -1.28
N GLU A 43 0.57 9.03 -0.91
CA GLU A 43 1.86 8.38 -0.76
C GLU A 43 1.86 6.98 -1.35
N ASN A 44 3.05 6.45 -1.58
CA ASN A 44 3.25 5.05 -1.95
C ASN A 44 2.88 4.12 -0.78
N VAL A 45 2.35 2.93 -1.10
CA VAL A 45 2.20 1.83 -0.14
C VAL A 45 2.87 0.59 -0.74
N PRO A 46 3.92 0.06 -0.09
CA PRO A 46 4.66 0.66 1.01
C PRO A 46 5.39 1.96 0.60
N ALA A 47 5.75 2.78 1.59
CA ALA A 47 6.39 4.09 1.34
C ALA A 47 7.84 3.98 0.82
N PHE A 48 8.51 2.86 1.08
CA PHE A 48 9.91 2.58 0.72
C PHE A 48 10.08 1.08 0.39
N ASP A 49 11.19 0.76 -0.31
CA ASP A 49 11.58 -0.63 -0.55
C ASP A 49 11.90 -1.31 0.77
N ARG A 50 11.28 -2.46 1.03
CA ARG A 50 11.39 -3.17 2.31
C ARG A 50 11.62 -4.66 2.15
N SER A 51 12.20 -5.28 3.17
CA SER A 51 12.32 -6.73 3.24
C SER A 51 11.02 -7.39 3.71
N PRO A 52 10.48 -8.39 3.00
CA PRO A 52 9.37 -9.21 3.49
C PRO A 52 9.81 -10.29 4.49
N TYR A 53 11.12 -10.49 4.67
CA TYR A 53 11.70 -11.55 5.50
C TYR A 53 12.85 -11.02 6.37
N ASP A 54 13.14 -11.74 7.45
CA ASP A 54 14.40 -11.60 8.19
C ASP A 54 15.52 -12.20 7.34
N GLY A 55 16.61 -11.43 7.15
CA GLY A 55 17.66 -11.86 6.26
C GLY A 55 18.80 -10.86 6.10
N TYR A 56 19.48 -10.94 4.99
CA TYR A 56 20.58 -10.05 4.63
C TYR A 56 20.30 -9.34 3.31
N ALA A 57 20.28 -8.02 3.33
CA ALA A 57 20.26 -7.17 2.14
C ALA A 57 21.67 -7.03 1.61
N LEU A 58 21.87 -7.32 0.32
CA LEU A 58 23.18 -7.39 -0.32
C LEU A 58 23.07 -7.06 -1.82
N ARG A 59 24.17 -7.05 -2.52
CA ARG A 59 24.22 -6.89 -3.97
C ARG A 59 24.22 -8.27 -4.64
N ALA A 60 23.25 -8.54 -5.49
CA ALA A 60 23.16 -9.80 -6.24
C ALA A 60 24.44 -10.10 -7.04
N ALA A 61 25.10 -9.05 -7.54
CA ALA A 61 26.35 -9.16 -8.30
C ALA A 61 27.51 -9.79 -7.49
N ASP A 62 27.54 -9.59 -6.17
CA ASP A 62 28.62 -10.07 -5.32
C ASP A 62 28.51 -11.59 -5.07
N VAL A 63 27.36 -12.19 -5.29
CA VAL A 63 27.07 -13.60 -5.01
C VAL A 63 26.66 -14.40 -6.24
N LYS A 64 26.82 -13.84 -7.44
CA LYS A 64 26.42 -14.46 -8.71
C LYS A 64 27.06 -15.84 -8.97
N ASP A 65 28.27 -16.05 -8.48
CA ASP A 65 29.05 -17.28 -8.64
C ASP A 65 29.06 -18.16 -7.37
N ALA A 66 28.27 -17.78 -6.35
CA ALA A 66 28.20 -18.52 -5.10
C ALA A 66 27.67 -19.94 -5.32
N SER A 67 28.31 -20.93 -4.70
CA SER A 67 27.91 -22.32 -4.72
C SER A 67 28.38 -23.04 -3.46
N ARG A 68 27.87 -24.24 -3.21
CA ARG A 68 28.36 -25.08 -2.09
C ARG A 68 29.85 -25.40 -2.17
N LYS A 69 30.45 -25.43 -3.39
CA LYS A 69 31.88 -25.66 -3.59
C LYS A 69 32.69 -24.37 -3.48
N VAL A 70 32.09 -23.24 -3.79
CA VAL A 70 32.72 -21.92 -3.74
C VAL A 70 31.74 -20.99 -3.02
N PRO A 71 31.64 -21.07 -1.69
CA PRO A 71 30.79 -20.15 -0.94
C PRO A 71 31.33 -18.73 -0.97
N VAL A 72 30.43 -17.76 -0.88
CA VAL A 72 30.80 -16.33 -0.81
C VAL A 72 30.47 -15.81 0.58
N THR A 73 31.45 -15.21 1.23
CA THR A 73 31.30 -14.58 2.55
C THR A 73 31.34 -13.08 2.40
N LEU A 74 30.32 -12.40 2.94
CA LEU A 74 30.19 -10.93 2.96
C LEU A 74 30.32 -10.43 4.40
N ARG A 75 30.89 -9.24 4.58
CA ARG A 75 30.96 -8.58 5.88
C ARG A 75 29.63 -7.92 6.20
N VAL A 76 29.10 -8.14 7.39
CA VAL A 76 27.87 -7.49 7.88
C VAL A 76 28.23 -6.10 8.43
N LEU A 77 27.49 -5.09 7.94
CA LEU A 77 27.73 -3.68 8.30
C LEU A 77 26.97 -3.29 9.57
N GLU A 78 25.68 -3.58 9.56
CA GLU A 78 24.74 -3.19 10.61
C GLU A 78 23.54 -4.16 10.63
N GLU A 79 22.73 -4.07 11.69
CA GLU A 79 21.41 -4.68 11.77
C GLU A 79 20.34 -3.57 11.70
N ILE A 80 19.35 -3.74 10.82
CA ILE A 80 18.29 -2.77 10.55
C ILE A 80 16.96 -3.40 10.98
N PRO A 81 16.45 -3.10 12.18
CA PRO A 81 15.13 -3.52 12.60
C PRO A 81 14.02 -2.72 11.90
N ALA A 82 12.80 -3.26 11.90
CA ALA A 82 11.63 -2.52 11.43
C ALA A 82 11.49 -1.20 12.19
N GLY A 83 11.15 -0.13 11.47
CA GLY A 83 11.01 1.22 12.04
C GLY A 83 12.32 2.00 12.20
N SER A 84 13.46 1.40 11.84
CA SER A 84 14.77 2.09 11.83
C SER A 84 15.20 2.42 10.40
N ALA A 85 15.92 3.52 10.23
CA ALA A 85 16.53 3.86 8.96
C ALA A 85 17.94 3.23 8.84
N PRO A 86 18.34 2.76 7.64
CA PRO A 86 19.71 2.35 7.37
C PRO A 86 20.70 3.52 7.60
N THR A 87 21.86 3.22 8.17
CA THR A 87 22.91 4.22 8.40
C THR A 87 24.13 4.02 7.50
N GLN A 88 24.25 2.82 6.91
CA GLN A 88 25.40 2.46 6.09
C GLN A 88 24.94 2.01 4.68
N ARG A 89 25.74 2.40 3.68
CA ARG A 89 25.55 1.96 2.31
C ARG A 89 26.18 0.58 2.09
N VAL A 90 25.44 -0.34 1.48
CA VAL A 90 25.98 -1.63 1.05
C VAL A 90 26.86 -1.43 -0.19
N THR A 91 28.08 -1.94 -0.11
CA THR A 91 29.09 -1.89 -1.17
C THR A 91 29.57 -3.30 -1.52
N ALA A 92 30.50 -3.43 -2.48
CA ALA A 92 31.04 -4.73 -2.86
C ALA A 92 31.62 -5.48 -1.65
N GLY A 93 31.26 -6.75 -1.49
CA GLY A 93 31.72 -7.60 -0.39
C GLY A 93 31.04 -7.33 0.97
N THR A 94 29.96 -6.55 1.00
CA THR A 94 29.24 -6.23 2.25
C THR A 94 27.74 -6.55 2.16
N ALA A 95 27.12 -6.72 3.33
CA ALA A 95 25.68 -6.90 3.49
C ALA A 95 25.21 -6.20 4.75
N SER A 96 23.92 -5.89 4.85
CA SER A 96 23.28 -5.44 6.10
C SER A 96 22.23 -6.47 6.51
N ARG A 97 22.17 -6.77 7.80
CA ARG A 97 21.14 -7.62 8.37
C ARG A 97 19.84 -6.83 8.41
N VAL A 98 18.76 -7.37 7.86
CA VAL A 98 17.45 -6.71 7.80
C VAL A 98 16.38 -7.61 8.43
N MET A 99 15.48 -7.00 9.20
CA MET A 99 14.32 -7.67 9.75
C MET A 99 13.12 -7.45 8.84
N THR A 100 12.11 -8.30 8.97
CA THR A 100 10.83 -8.17 8.25
C THR A 100 10.25 -6.77 8.42
N GLY A 101 9.97 -6.09 7.32
CA GLY A 101 9.47 -4.71 7.29
C GLY A 101 10.55 -3.63 7.34
N ALA A 102 11.82 -3.99 7.54
CA ALA A 102 12.93 -3.04 7.50
C ALA A 102 13.18 -2.50 6.10
N PRO A 103 13.58 -1.22 5.96
CA PRO A 103 13.94 -0.65 4.68
C PRO A 103 15.21 -1.30 4.11
N ILE A 104 15.25 -1.42 2.78
CA ILE A 104 16.44 -1.90 2.06
C ILE A 104 17.47 -0.77 2.07
N PRO A 105 18.70 -1.03 2.55
CA PRO A 105 19.75 -0.01 2.58
C PRO A 105 20.23 0.33 1.16
N GLU A 106 20.68 1.57 1.00
CA GLU A 106 21.23 2.02 -0.27
C GLU A 106 22.38 1.12 -0.73
N GLY A 107 22.37 0.76 -2.01
CA GLY A 107 23.37 -0.10 -2.64
C GLY A 107 23.04 -1.61 -2.59
N ALA A 108 22.13 -2.05 -1.73
CA ALA A 108 21.58 -3.41 -1.80
C ALA A 108 20.46 -3.46 -2.85
N ASP A 109 20.34 -4.59 -3.52
CA ASP A 109 19.36 -4.82 -4.59
C ASP A 109 18.64 -6.16 -4.49
N THR A 110 18.90 -6.92 -3.43
CA THR A 110 18.28 -8.22 -3.15
C THR A 110 18.38 -8.57 -1.65
N VAL A 111 17.52 -9.47 -1.21
CA VAL A 111 17.56 -10.02 0.16
C VAL A 111 17.61 -11.54 0.11
N ILE A 112 18.46 -12.14 0.95
CA ILE A 112 18.46 -13.57 1.21
C ILE A 112 17.98 -13.84 2.64
N MET A 113 17.07 -14.81 2.81
CA MET A 113 16.55 -15.20 4.13
C MET A 113 17.63 -15.86 4.98
N PHE A 114 17.57 -15.71 6.31
CA PHE A 114 18.52 -16.30 7.25
C PHE A 114 18.69 -17.81 7.07
N GLU A 115 17.60 -18.52 6.83
CA GLU A 115 17.56 -19.99 6.72
C GLU A 115 18.37 -20.52 5.54
N ARG A 116 18.75 -19.65 4.61
CA ARG A 116 19.53 -20.00 3.43
C ARG A 116 21.00 -19.59 3.53
N THR A 117 21.44 -19.18 4.73
CA THR A 117 22.79 -18.67 4.98
C THR A 117 23.42 -19.32 6.20
N GLU A 118 24.74 -19.25 6.30
CA GLU A 118 25.47 -19.40 7.55
C GLU A 118 26.01 -18.02 7.95
N PHE A 119 25.93 -17.68 9.23
CA PHE A 119 26.30 -16.33 9.66
C PHE A 119 26.96 -16.30 11.04
N THR A 120 27.71 -15.24 11.27
CA THR A 120 28.26 -14.83 12.56
C THR A 120 27.71 -13.42 12.88
N GLU A 121 28.19 -12.81 13.95
CA GLU A 121 27.84 -11.39 14.25
C GLU A 121 28.35 -10.42 13.17
N THR A 122 29.45 -10.75 12.48
CA THR A 122 30.15 -9.83 11.57
C THR A 122 30.19 -10.29 10.12
N SER A 123 29.68 -11.46 9.81
CA SER A 123 29.73 -12.01 8.46
C SER A 123 28.55 -12.91 8.13
N VAL A 124 28.22 -12.99 6.84
CA VAL A 124 27.23 -13.93 6.29
C VAL A 124 27.84 -14.68 5.11
N THR A 125 27.62 -15.99 5.05
CA THR A 125 28.10 -16.88 3.98
C THR A 125 26.93 -17.45 3.19
N LEU A 126 27.00 -17.29 1.87
CA LEU A 126 26.01 -17.74 0.91
C LEU A 126 26.57 -18.92 0.08
N PHE A 127 25.72 -19.90 -0.17
CA PHE A 127 26.04 -21.16 -0.88
C PHE A 127 25.33 -21.27 -2.23
N ALA A 128 24.60 -20.24 -2.63
CA ALA A 128 23.89 -20.16 -3.90
C ALA A 128 23.72 -18.69 -4.32
N PRO A 129 23.64 -18.42 -5.63
CA PRO A 129 23.33 -17.06 -6.10
C PRO A 129 21.91 -16.67 -5.72
N VAL A 130 21.68 -15.36 -5.61
CA VAL A 130 20.35 -14.71 -5.53
C VAL A 130 20.20 -13.82 -6.74
N ARG A 131 18.95 -13.64 -7.18
CA ARG A 131 18.65 -12.79 -8.32
C ARG A 131 18.45 -11.35 -7.87
N LEU A 132 18.71 -10.44 -8.79
CA LEU A 132 18.35 -9.03 -8.62
C LEU A 132 16.85 -8.90 -8.33
N GLY A 133 16.49 -8.17 -7.28
CA GLY A 133 15.11 -7.92 -6.87
C GLY A 133 14.47 -9.05 -6.04
N ASP A 134 15.13 -10.21 -5.87
CA ASP A 134 14.58 -11.28 -5.04
C ASP A 134 14.35 -10.78 -3.60
N ASN A 135 13.13 -11.04 -3.07
CA ASN A 135 12.73 -10.69 -1.71
C ASN A 135 12.84 -9.17 -1.39
N VAL A 136 12.57 -8.32 -2.36
CA VAL A 136 12.41 -6.88 -2.18
C VAL A 136 10.98 -6.51 -2.54
N VAL A 137 10.21 -5.99 -1.59
CA VAL A 137 8.91 -5.38 -1.82
C VAL A 137 9.15 -3.92 -2.16
N CYS A 138 8.86 -3.54 -3.41
CA CYS A 138 9.16 -2.19 -3.89
C CYS A 138 8.20 -1.13 -3.33
N ALA A 139 8.69 0.08 -3.18
CA ALA A 139 7.86 1.24 -2.87
C ALA A 139 6.72 1.38 -3.90
N GLY A 140 5.49 1.52 -3.40
CA GLY A 140 4.31 1.67 -4.26
C GLY A 140 3.86 0.40 -4.97
N GLU A 141 4.30 -0.79 -4.52
CA GLU A 141 3.87 -2.07 -5.08
C GLU A 141 2.36 -2.25 -4.94
N ASP A 142 1.78 -1.92 -3.79
CA ASP A 142 0.34 -1.99 -3.55
C ASP A 142 -0.41 -0.77 -4.09
N ILE A 143 0.09 0.44 -3.75
CA ILE A 143 -0.52 1.71 -4.14
C ILE A 143 0.58 2.70 -4.51
N ARG A 144 0.53 3.26 -5.70
CA ARG A 144 1.46 4.32 -6.13
C ARG A 144 0.90 5.70 -5.80
N ALA A 145 1.75 6.59 -5.30
CA ALA A 145 1.40 7.99 -5.12
C ALA A 145 0.83 8.59 -6.42
N GLY A 146 -0.24 9.35 -6.30
CA GLY A 146 -0.97 9.93 -7.44
C GLY A 146 -1.94 8.97 -8.15
N ALA A 147 -1.99 7.69 -7.81
CA ALA A 147 -2.97 6.77 -8.35
C ALA A 147 -4.38 7.12 -7.85
N LEU A 148 -5.40 6.91 -8.71
CA LEU A 148 -6.79 7.05 -8.30
C LEU A 148 -7.14 5.95 -7.30
N LEU A 149 -7.38 6.32 -6.05
CA LEU A 149 -7.83 5.40 -5.00
C LEU A 149 -9.31 5.09 -5.13
N VAL A 150 -10.12 6.13 -5.24
CA VAL A 150 -11.58 6.00 -5.18
C VAL A 150 -12.23 7.04 -6.10
N PRO A 151 -13.13 6.62 -6.99
CA PRO A 151 -13.91 7.56 -7.78
C PRO A 151 -14.99 8.27 -6.94
N ALA A 152 -15.39 9.47 -7.37
CA ALA A 152 -16.58 10.12 -6.84
C ALA A 152 -17.81 9.23 -7.02
N GLY A 153 -18.80 9.34 -6.13
CA GLY A 153 -20.00 8.51 -6.13
C GLY A 153 -19.84 7.17 -5.39
N THR A 154 -18.65 6.86 -4.89
CA THR A 154 -18.43 5.64 -4.10
C THR A 154 -18.99 5.79 -2.69
N ARG A 155 -19.73 4.80 -2.22
CA ARG A 155 -20.17 4.72 -0.82
C ARG A 155 -19.02 4.26 0.06
N ILE A 156 -18.77 4.97 1.15
CA ILE A 156 -17.73 4.65 2.12
C ILE A 156 -18.23 3.53 3.03
N ASP A 157 -17.56 2.40 2.99
CA ASP A 157 -17.70 1.32 3.97
C ASP A 157 -16.51 1.30 4.94
N ALA A 158 -16.50 0.36 5.87
CA ALA A 158 -15.44 0.27 6.88
C ALA A 158 -14.06 -0.02 6.28
N ALA A 159 -14.00 -0.86 5.23
CA ALA A 159 -12.73 -1.19 4.57
C ALA A 159 -12.16 0.02 3.84
N LEU A 160 -13.02 0.76 3.12
CA LEU A 160 -12.61 1.99 2.45
C LEU A 160 -12.21 3.07 3.45
N ALA A 161 -12.94 3.22 4.57
CA ALA A 161 -12.55 4.17 5.61
C ALA A 161 -11.15 3.86 6.17
N GLY A 162 -10.81 2.58 6.38
CA GLY A 162 -9.46 2.16 6.75
C GLY A 162 -8.39 2.53 5.71
N SER A 163 -8.69 2.31 4.43
CA SER A 163 -7.79 2.69 3.33
C SER A 163 -7.60 4.21 3.23
N LEU A 164 -8.65 5.00 3.45
CA LEU A 164 -8.59 6.45 3.49
C LEU A 164 -7.75 6.94 4.67
N ALA A 165 -7.93 6.34 5.86
CA ALA A 165 -7.12 6.63 7.04
C ALA A 165 -5.62 6.38 6.77
N ALA A 166 -5.29 5.24 6.15
CA ALA A 166 -3.91 4.89 5.80
C ALA A 166 -3.26 5.88 4.81
N GLN A 167 -4.07 6.62 4.05
CA GLN A 167 -3.64 7.68 3.14
C GLN A 167 -3.75 9.09 3.76
N GLY A 168 -3.99 9.19 5.06
CA GLY A 168 -4.06 10.45 5.78
C GLY A 168 -5.31 11.29 5.51
N VAL A 169 -6.36 10.71 4.92
CA VAL A 169 -7.63 11.40 4.70
C VAL A 169 -8.42 11.45 6.01
N THR A 170 -8.51 12.63 6.61
CA THR A 170 -9.20 12.84 7.89
C THR A 170 -10.62 13.38 7.72
N GLU A 171 -10.89 14.14 6.66
CA GLU A 171 -12.17 14.80 6.40
C GLU A 171 -12.57 14.66 4.91
N PRO A 172 -13.09 13.50 4.49
CA PRO A 172 -13.53 13.33 3.10
C PRO A 172 -14.72 14.24 2.76
N LEU A 173 -14.72 14.79 1.53
CA LEU A 173 -15.86 15.50 0.98
C LEU A 173 -16.92 14.49 0.54
N VAL A 174 -18.12 14.60 1.10
CA VAL A 174 -19.24 13.68 0.84
C VAL A 174 -20.51 14.44 0.48
N TYR A 175 -21.45 13.77 -0.18
CA TYR A 175 -22.79 14.34 -0.38
C TYR A 175 -23.54 14.37 0.95
N LYS A 176 -24.28 15.45 1.20
CA LYS A 176 -25.19 15.56 2.34
C LYS A 176 -26.25 14.47 2.29
N LYS A 177 -26.70 14.00 3.46
CA LYS A 177 -27.81 13.07 3.55
C LYS A 177 -29.09 13.73 3.00
N PRO A 178 -29.82 13.07 2.09
CA PRO A 178 -31.06 13.65 1.55
C PRO A 178 -32.11 13.76 2.65
N ARG A 179 -32.91 14.82 2.58
CA ARG A 179 -34.13 14.96 3.39
C ARG A 179 -35.28 14.29 2.63
N ILE A 180 -35.87 13.28 3.25
CA ILE A 180 -36.95 12.48 2.62
C ILE A 180 -38.25 12.79 3.36
N ALA A 181 -39.28 13.14 2.61
CA ALA A 181 -40.64 13.20 3.11
C ALA A 181 -41.41 11.94 2.64
N VAL A 182 -42.07 11.29 3.57
CA VAL A 182 -42.93 10.13 3.28
C VAL A 182 -44.36 10.57 3.41
N LEU A 183 -45.14 10.46 2.31
CA LEU A 183 -46.55 10.81 2.28
C LEU A 183 -47.35 9.53 2.08
N SER A 184 -48.31 9.25 2.99
CA SER A 184 -49.30 8.20 2.82
C SER A 184 -50.51 8.77 2.07
N THR A 185 -50.88 8.12 0.98
CA THR A 185 -52.11 8.40 0.23
C THR A 185 -53.02 7.23 0.29
N GLY A 186 -54.17 7.38 0.90
CA GLY A 186 -55.22 6.34 1.02
C GLY A 186 -56.04 6.55 2.29
N THR A 187 -57.30 6.31 2.18
CA THR A 187 -58.24 6.21 3.31
C THR A 187 -58.25 4.82 3.87
#